data_308845b2e122cbe454f84fe53d98518d
#
_entry.id   308845b2e122cbe454f84fe53d98518d
#
_cell.length_a   1.000
_cell.length_b   1.000
_cell.length_c   1.000
_cell.angle_alpha   90.00
_cell.angle_beta   90.00
_cell.angle_gamma   90.00
#
_symmetry.space_group_name_H-M   'P 1'
#
loop_
_entity.id
_entity.type
_entity.pdbx_description
1 polymer ?
#
loop_
_entity_poly.entity_id
_entity_poly.type
_entity_poly.pdbx_seq_one_letter_code
_entity_poly.pdbx_strand_id
1 'polypeptide(L)'
;MSASLPFGVRQRLLERTLRRTVLNVREVRDELRILDEQLAYVESDLADKELRAMVSETPSTAYEHHDALRHVEVMRAERERLVARLRDLQREQDAALDRLGS
;
A
#
# COMPACT_ATOMS: atom_id res chain seq x y z
N MET A 1 12.52 -2.39 -36.00
CA MET A 1 13.57 -3.31 -35.56
C MET A 1 14.11 -2.89 -34.21
N SER A 2 13.99 -3.75 -33.24
CA SER A 2 14.64 -3.52 -31.96
C SER A 2 16.13 -3.83 -32.06
N ALA A 3 16.97 -2.82 -31.92
CA ALA A 3 18.39 -3.04 -31.82
C ALA A 3 18.72 -3.71 -30.49
N SER A 4 19.44 -4.82 -30.53
CA SER A 4 19.92 -5.46 -29.32
C SER A 4 20.94 -4.57 -28.64
N LEU A 5 20.74 -4.23 -27.36
CA LEU A 5 21.72 -3.49 -26.59
C LEU A 5 22.93 -4.39 -26.31
N PRO A 6 24.15 -3.81 -26.27
CA PRO A 6 25.33 -4.55 -25.81
C PRO A 6 25.08 -5.14 -24.42
N PHE A 7 25.63 -6.33 -24.15
CA PHE A 7 25.44 -7.05 -22.89
C PHE A 7 25.74 -6.19 -21.66
N GLY A 8 26.88 -5.44 -21.68
CA GLY A 8 27.23 -4.58 -20.55
C GLY A 8 26.26 -3.44 -20.30
N VAL A 9 25.70 -2.85 -21.36
CA VAL A 9 24.65 -1.80 -21.23
C VAL A 9 23.37 -2.39 -20.69
N ARG A 10 22.97 -3.55 -21.22
CA ARG A 10 21.76 -4.27 -20.75
C ARG A 10 21.87 -4.60 -19.26
N GLN A 11 23.02 -5.12 -18.82
CA GLN A 11 23.26 -5.45 -17.42
C GLN A 11 23.15 -4.22 -16.51
N ARG A 12 23.76 -3.11 -16.92
CA ARG A 12 23.69 -1.86 -16.14
C ARG A 12 22.27 -1.32 -16.03
N LEU A 13 21.46 -1.43 -17.10
CA LEU A 13 20.07 -1.02 -17.09
C LEU A 13 19.24 -1.90 -16.17
N LEU A 14 19.44 -3.21 -16.18
CA LEU A 14 18.78 -4.16 -15.30
C LEU A 14 19.16 -3.91 -13.84
N GLU A 15 20.41 -3.68 -13.55
CA GLU A 15 20.89 -3.34 -12.19
C GLU A 15 20.28 -2.04 -11.68
N ARG A 16 20.17 -1.03 -12.55
CA ARG A 16 19.53 0.25 -12.21
C ARG A 16 18.05 0.04 -11.90
N THR A 17 17.35 -0.72 -12.74
CA THR A 17 15.94 -1.06 -12.53
C THR A 17 15.75 -1.80 -11.22
N LEU A 18 16.60 -2.78 -10.93
CA LEU A 18 16.55 -3.56 -9.70
C LEU A 18 16.76 -2.67 -8.47
N ARG A 19 17.77 -1.80 -8.47
CA ARG A 19 18.03 -0.88 -7.36
C ARG A 19 16.85 0.05 -7.10
N ARG A 20 16.28 0.63 -8.16
CA ARG A 20 15.10 1.50 -8.05
C ARG A 20 13.91 0.74 -7.49
N THR A 21 13.66 -0.47 -7.98
CA THR A 21 12.53 -1.30 -7.54
C THR A 21 12.69 -1.69 -6.06
N VAL A 22 13.90 -2.03 -5.61
CA VAL A 22 14.17 -2.33 -4.20
C VAL A 22 13.85 -1.13 -3.31
N LEU A 23 14.24 0.07 -3.72
CA LEU A 23 13.94 1.29 -2.97
C LEU A 23 12.43 1.56 -2.93
N ASN A 24 11.74 1.38 -4.06
CA ASN A 24 10.29 1.56 -4.14
C ASN A 24 9.55 0.53 -3.27
N VAL A 25 10.01 -0.71 -3.21
CA VAL A 25 9.45 -1.74 -2.33
C VAL A 25 9.57 -1.32 -0.86
N ARG A 26 10.73 -0.83 -0.44
CA ARG A 26 10.94 -0.34 0.93
C ARG A 26 10.00 0.82 1.26
N GLU A 27 9.87 1.76 0.34
CA GLU A 27 9.00 2.91 0.51
C GLU A 27 7.54 2.50 0.69
N VAL A 28 7.04 1.60 -0.16
CA VAL A 28 5.66 1.11 -0.05
C VAL A 28 5.45 0.32 1.24
N ARG A 29 6.41 -0.50 1.65
CA ARG A 29 6.32 -1.22 2.94
C ARG A 29 6.27 -0.27 4.13
N ASP A 30 7.04 0.82 4.09
CA ASP A 30 6.98 1.85 5.14
C ASP A 30 5.63 2.56 5.16
N GLU A 31 5.10 2.91 3.99
CA GLU A 31 3.76 3.49 3.87
C GLU A 31 2.68 2.56 4.43
N LEU A 32 2.77 1.26 4.11
CA LEU A 32 1.83 0.26 4.64
C LEU A 32 1.91 0.15 6.15
N ARG A 33 3.11 0.15 6.71
CA ARG A 33 3.29 0.08 8.17
C ARG A 33 2.63 1.28 8.85
N ILE A 34 2.86 2.49 8.34
CA ILE A 34 2.27 3.72 8.89
C ILE A 34 0.75 3.68 8.74
N LEU A 35 0.25 3.26 7.56
CA LEU A 35 -1.19 3.16 7.31
C LEU A 35 -1.85 2.14 8.23
N ASP A 36 -1.21 0.98 8.48
CA ASP A 36 -1.74 -0.05 9.37
C ASP A 36 -1.82 0.45 10.81
N GLU A 37 -0.84 1.24 11.28
CA GLU A 37 -0.89 1.89 12.60
C GLU A 37 -2.06 2.87 12.69
N GLN A 38 -2.26 3.70 11.66
CA GLN A 38 -3.36 4.65 11.59
C GLN A 38 -4.72 3.94 11.49
N LEU A 39 -4.78 2.87 10.71
CA LEU A 39 -6.00 2.07 10.54
C LEU A 39 -6.43 1.44 11.87
N ALA A 40 -5.50 0.89 12.63
CA ALA A 40 -5.80 0.32 13.96
C ALA A 40 -6.42 1.39 14.87
N TYR A 41 -5.91 2.61 14.84
CA TYR A 41 -6.45 3.72 15.62
C TYR A 41 -7.88 4.09 15.19
N VAL A 42 -8.12 4.26 13.89
CA VAL A 42 -9.45 4.64 13.41
C VAL A 42 -10.48 3.51 13.55
N GLU A 43 -10.05 2.25 13.49
CA GLU A 43 -10.92 1.10 13.79
C GLU A 43 -11.34 1.08 15.26
N SER A 44 -10.44 1.41 16.18
CA SER A 44 -10.75 1.56 17.60
C SER A 44 -11.72 2.72 17.82
N ASP A 45 -11.52 3.85 17.14
CA ASP A 45 -12.43 4.99 17.19
C ASP A 45 -13.83 4.61 16.67
N LEU A 46 -13.89 3.85 15.58
CA LEU A 46 -15.15 3.35 15.04
C LEU A 46 -15.91 2.51 16.08
N ALA A 47 -15.22 1.59 16.76
CA ALA A 47 -15.83 0.75 17.80
C ALA A 47 -16.39 1.60 18.93
N ASP A 48 -15.71 2.64 19.36
CA ASP A 48 -16.19 3.58 20.38
C ASP A 48 -17.43 4.35 19.91
N LYS A 49 -17.44 4.79 18.65
CA LYS A 49 -18.57 5.51 18.07
C LYS A 49 -19.80 4.59 17.89
N GLU A 50 -19.58 3.33 17.53
CA GLU A 50 -20.65 2.33 17.46
C GLU A 50 -21.30 2.13 18.82
N LEU A 51 -20.49 1.98 19.87
CA LEU A 51 -20.99 1.81 21.23
C LEU A 51 -21.78 3.02 21.69
N ARG A 52 -21.31 4.24 21.44
CA ARG A 52 -22.03 5.47 21.78
C ARG A 52 -23.37 5.57 21.05
N ALA A 53 -23.40 5.21 19.78
CA ALA A 53 -24.64 5.23 18.99
C ALA A 53 -25.67 4.21 19.50
N MET A 54 -25.21 3.07 20.00
CA MET A 54 -26.08 2.06 20.60
C MET A 54 -26.65 2.48 21.95
N VAL A 55 -25.86 3.17 22.76
CA VAL A 55 -26.26 3.60 24.11
C VAL A 55 -27.09 4.88 24.10
N SER A 56 -26.82 5.76 23.17
CA SER A 56 -27.43 7.09 23.10
C SER A 56 -27.79 7.43 21.65
N GLU A 57 -28.95 6.98 21.21
CA GLU A 57 -29.42 7.18 19.84
C GLU A 57 -29.84 8.64 19.62
N THR A 58 -28.92 9.44 19.11
CA THR A 58 -29.17 10.83 18.72
C THR A 58 -28.72 11.03 17.28
N PRO A 59 -29.21 12.06 16.56
CA PRO A 59 -28.68 12.40 15.24
C PRO A 59 -27.17 12.66 15.26
N SER A 60 -26.65 13.23 16.33
CA SER A 60 -25.22 13.49 16.50
C SER A 60 -24.40 12.21 16.59
N THR A 61 -24.81 11.25 17.41
CA THR A 61 -24.11 9.96 17.55
C THR A 61 -24.20 9.12 16.28
N ALA A 62 -25.32 9.17 15.57
CA ALA A 62 -25.50 8.50 14.29
C ALA A 62 -24.56 9.08 13.22
N TYR A 63 -24.43 10.41 13.18
CA TYR A 63 -23.51 11.10 12.26
C TYR A 63 -22.06 10.75 12.55
N GLU A 64 -21.64 10.81 13.82
CA GLU A 64 -20.28 10.47 14.23
C GLU A 64 -19.93 9.03 13.88
N HIS A 65 -20.84 8.10 14.09
CA HIS A 65 -20.66 6.69 13.73
C HIS A 65 -20.49 6.52 12.21
N HIS A 66 -21.37 7.16 11.43
CA HIS A 66 -21.32 7.10 9.97
C HIS A 66 -20.02 7.69 9.41
N ASP A 67 -19.58 8.82 9.96
CA ASP A 67 -18.33 9.48 9.56
C ASP A 67 -17.11 8.62 9.89
N ALA A 68 -17.07 8.01 11.07
CA ALA A 68 -16.01 7.09 11.48
C ALA A 68 -15.96 5.85 10.58
N LEU A 69 -17.10 5.29 10.21
CA LEU A 69 -17.18 4.16 9.29
C LEU A 69 -16.62 4.51 7.91
N ARG A 70 -17.01 5.67 7.38
CA ARG A 70 -16.47 6.16 6.10
C ARG A 70 -14.96 6.33 6.13
N HIS A 71 -14.43 6.86 7.21
CA HIS A 71 -12.98 7.04 7.37
C HIS A 71 -12.25 5.69 7.32
N VAL A 72 -12.75 4.69 8.04
CA VAL A 72 -12.18 3.32 8.00
C VAL A 72 -12.23 2.73 6.58
N GLU A 73 -13.35 2.88 5.89
CA GLU A 73 -13.52 2.37 4.52
C GLU A 73 -12.53 2.98 3.54
N VAL A 74 -12.32 4.30 3.63
CA VAL A 74 -11.34 5.01 2.79
C VAL A 74 -9.93 4.52 3.05
N MET A 75 -9.56 4.33 4.32
CA MET A 75 -8.23 3.85 4.69
C MET A 75 -8.00 2.39 4.28
N ARG A 76 -9.02 1.54 4.39
CA ARG A 76 -8.94 0.15 3.90
C ARG A 76 -8.75 0.08 2.39
N ALA A 77 -9.44 0.93 1.65
CA ALA A 77 -9.27 1.03 0.19
C ALA A 77 -7.86 1.48 -0.18
N GLU A 78 -7.30 2.45 0.56
CA GLU A 78 -5.91 2.89 0.38
C GLU A 78 -4.93 1.75 0.64
N ARG A 79 -5.16 0.97 1.70
CA ARG A 79 -4.34 -0.19 2.02
C ARG A 79 -4.33 -1.21 0.89
N GLU A 80 -5.48 -1.49 0.30
CA GLU A 80 -5.59 -2.42 -0.83
C GLU A 80 -4.78 -1.92 -2.04
N ARG A 81 -4.81 -0.61 -2.33
CA ARG A 81 -4.02 0.00 -3.40
C ARG A 81 -2.52 -0.17 -3.16
N LEU A 82 -2.06 0.07 -1.93
CA LEU A 82 -0.65 -0.11 -1.57
C LEU A 82 -0.22 -1.57 -1.66
N VAL A 83 -1.06 -2.50 -1.22
CA VAL A 83 -0.78 -3.94 -1.34
C VAL A 83 -0.66 -4.36 -2.81
N ALA A 84 -1.56 -3.87 -3.66
CA ALA A 84 -1.51 -4.15 -5.10
C ALA A 84 -0.22 -3.58 -5.73
N ARG A 85 0.13 -2.34 -5.38
CA ARG A 85 1.39 -1.71 -5.84
C ARG A 85 2.61 -2.51 -5.38
N LEU A 86 2.62 -2.98 -4.14
CA LEU A 86 3.73 -3.79 -3.63
C LEU A 86 3.89 -5.09 -4.43
N ARG A 87 2.79 -5.76 -4.75
CA ARG A 87 2.81 -6.98 -5.58
C ARG A 87 3.39 -6.71 -6.96
N ASP A 88 3.00 -5.59 -7.60
CA ASP A 88 3.52 -5.21 -8.90
C ASP A 88 5.02 -4.93 -8.86
N LEU A 89 5.48 -4.22 -7.83
CA LEU A 89 6.91 -3.94 -7.63
C LEU A 89 7.70 -5.23 -7.38
N GLN A 90 7.16 -6.16 -6.62
CA GLN A 90 7.80 -7.45 -6.37
C GLN A 90 7.92 -8.28 -7.66
N ARG A 91 6.92 -8.23 -8.55
CA ARG A 91 7.00 -8.87 -9.87
C ARG A 91 8.08 -8.23 -10.74
N GLU A 92 8.20 -6.90 -10.72
CA GLU A 92 9.28 -6.20 -11.43
C GLU A 92 10.65 -6.62 -10.91
N GLN A 93 10.78 -6.70 -9.59
CA GLN A 93 12.01 -7.14 -8.94
C GLN A 93 12.38 -8.56 -9.37
N ASP A 94 11.44 -9.49 -9.32
CA ASP A 94 11.64 -10.88 -9.69
C ASP A 94 12.02 -11.00 -11.17
N ALA A 95 11.35 -10.24 -12.04
CA ALA A 95 11.65 -10.22 -13.47
C ALA A 95 13.06 -9.69 -13.76
N ALA A 96 13.49 -8.64 -13.05
CA ALA A 96 14.83 -8.09 -13.19
C ALA A 96 15.90 -9.07 -12.69
N LEU A 97 15.66 -9.74 -11.57
CA LEU A 97 16.56 -10.77 -11.03
C LEU A 97 16.71 -11.96 -11.99
N ASP A 98 15.60 -12.41 -12.58
CA ASP A 98 15.62 -13.51 -13.54
C ASP A 98 16.44 -13.14 -14.78
N ARG A 99 16.30 -11.92 -15.28
CA ARG A 99 17.06 -11.43 -16.42
C ARG A 99 18.56 -11.28 -16.12
N LEU A 100 18.89 -10.88 -14.90
CA LEU A 100 20.29 -10.77 -14.46
C LEU A 100 20.92 -12.16 -14.31
N GLY A 101 20.12 -13.17 -13.92
CA GLY A 101 20.58 -14.55 -13.76
C GLY A 101 20.71 -15.33 -15.06
N SER A 102 20.21 -14.79 -16.18
CA SER A 102 20.30 -15.44 -17.52
C SER A 102 21.37 -14.76 -18.42
#